data_72de3f57c220e86ab61096737e930a3f
#
_entry.id   72de3f57c220e86ab61096737e930a3f
#
_cell.length_a   1.000
_cell.length_b   1.000
_cell.length_c   1.000
_cell.angle_alpha   90.00
_cell.angle_beta   90.00
_cell.angle_gamma   90.00
#
_symmetry.space_group_name_H-M   'P 1'
#
loop_
_entity.id
_entity.type
_entity.pdbx_description
1 polymer ?
#
loop_
_entity_poly.entity_id
_entity_poly.type
_entity_poly.pdbx_seq_one_letter_code
_entity_poly.pdbx_strand_id
1 'polypeptide(L)'
;IQKDGTYSVVPRMWGGLTTPDELRAIADVADRFRIPTVKVTGGQRIDLLGVKKEDLPAVWAQLNAAGLVSGFAYAKGLRTVKTCVGSDWCRFGTQDAMGLGVKLERLLCGSWTPAKVKLAVSGCPRNCAEATVKDVGIIGVDSGYEIHFAGAAGLHVRATDLLGHVDTDEAALEHVA
;
A
#
# COMPACT_ATOMS: atom_id res chain seq x y z
N ILE A 1 -16.97 1.15 9.83
CA ILE A 1 -17.79 2.08 10.61
C ILE A 1 -16.87 2.89 11.50
N GLN A 2 -17.07 4.20 11.56
CA GLN A 2 -16.36 5.14 12.41
C GLN A 2 -17.14 5.39 13.71
N LYS A 3 -16.54 6.12 14.68
CA LYS A 3 -17.15 6.38 15.99
C LYS A 3 -18.50 7.10 15.92
N ASP A 4 -18.68 7.96 14.92
CA ASP A 4 -19.90 8.74 14.67
C ASP A 4 -20.96 8.02 13.82
N GLY A 5 -20.72 6.74 13.49
CA GLY A 5 -21.60 5.94 12.66
C GLY A 5 -21.40 6.11 11.15
N THR A 6 -20.51 7.01 10.72
CA THR A 6 -20.14 7.17 9.32
C THR A 6 -19.14 6.09 8.87
N TYR A 7 -18.70 6.15 7.63
CA TYR A 7 -17.80 5.16 7.04
C TYR A 7 -16.53 5.82 6.49
N SER A 8 -15.47 5.04 6.47
CA SER A 8 -14.23 5.35 5.78
C SER A 8 -14.22 4.64 4.43
N VAL A 9 -13.91 5.35 3.37
CA VAL A 9 -13.72 4.82 2.02
C VAL A 9 -12.25 5.02 1.64
N VAL A 10 -11.57 3.91 1.33
CA VAL A 10 -10.12 3.92 1.04
C VAL A 10 -9.89 3.31 -0.33
N PRO A 11 -9.74 4.13 -1.37
CA PRO A 11 -9.31 3.64 -2.68
C PRO A 11 -7.92 3.02 -2.62
N ARG A 12 -7.68 2.03 -3.46
CA ARG A 12 -6.37 1.41 -3.61
C ARG A 12 -5.45 2.31 -4.42
N MET A 13 -4.25 2.49 -3.92
CA MET A 13 -3.14 3.15 -4.60
C MET A 13 -2.02 2.13 -4.73
N TRP A 14 -1.84 1.59 -5.92
CA TRP A 14 -0.89 0.51 -6.19
C TRP A 14 0.55 0.96 -5.91
N GLY A 15 1.20 0.34 -4.93
CA GLY A 15 2.53 0.75 -4.47
C GLY A 15 2.61 2.18 -3.92
N GLY A 16 1.46 2.78 -3.58
CA GLY A 16 1.38 4.18 -3.16
C GLY A 16 1.39 5.19 -4.30
N LEU A 17 1.35 4.75 -5.55
CA LEU A 17 1.29 5.64 -6.73
C LEU A 17 -0.15 6.07 -7.03
N THR A 18 -0.27 7.23 -7.63
CA THR A 18 -1.54 7.79 -8.11
C THR A 18 -1.28 8.72 -9.31
N THR A 19 -2.33 9.02 -10.04
CA THR A 19 -2.29 9.93 -11.19
C THR A 19 -3.04 11.24 -10.89
N PRO A 20 -2.79 12.32 -11.66
CA PRO A 20 -3.58 13.55 -11.55
C PRO A 20 -5.07 13.31 -11.75
N ASP A 21 -5.47 12.38 -12.64
CA ASP A 21 -6.88 12.09 -12.90
C ASP A 21 -7.54 11.33 -11.73
N GLU A 22 -6.84 10.37 -11.14
CA GLU A 22 -7.30 9.70 -9.92
C GLU A 22 -7.45 10.67 -8.75
N LEU A 23 -6.50 11.62 -8.60
CA LEU A 23 -6.60 12.66 -7.57
C LEU A 23 -7.79 13.58 -7.79
N ARG A 24 -8.07 13.98 -9.05
CA ARG A 24 -9.27 14.77 -9.39
C ARG A 24 -10.55 13.98 -9.07
N ALA A 25 -10.62 12.72 -9.46
CA ALA A 25 -11.77 11.88 -9.18
C ALA A 25 -12.04 11.73 -7.67
N ILE A 26 -11.00 11.62 -6.85
CA ILE A 26 -11.13 11.60 -5.38
C ILE A 26 -11.64 12.94 -4.87
N ALA A 27 -11.12 14.07 -5.38
CA ALA A 27 -11.57 15.40 -5.00
C ALA A 27 -13.05 15.64 -5.40
N ASP A 28 -13.42 15.28 -6.63
CA ASP A 28 -14.80 15.42 -7.13
C ASP A 28 -15.80 14.59 -6.29
N VAL A 29 -15.41 13.39 -5.89
CA VAL A 29 -16.21 12.54 -4.97
C VAL A 29 -16.33 13.21 -3.61
N ALA A 30 -15.24 13.73 -3.06
CA ALA A 30 -15.28 14.41 -1.76
C ALA A 30 -16.18 15.63 -1.78
N ASP A 31 -16.13 16.44 -2.81
CA ASP A 31 -16.98 17.63 -3.00
C ASP A 31 -18.45 17.25 -3.19
N ARG A 32 -18.72 16.32 -4.11
CA ARG A 32 -20.08 15.89 -4.44
C ARG A 32 -20.85 15.34 -3.24
N PHE A 33 -20.20 14.50 -2.44
CA PHE A 33 -20.81 13.86 -1.28
C PHE A 33 -20.53 14.62 0.03
N ARG A 34 -19.93 15.83 -0.05
CA ARG A 34 -19.61 16.68 1.10
C ARG A 34 -18.84 15.90 2.18
N ILE A 35 -17.85 15.13 1.76
CA ILE A 35 -17.01 14.34 2.66
C ILE A 35 -16.13 15.30 3.47
N PRO A 36 -16.26 15.32 4.81
CA PRO A 36 -15.68 16.38 5.63
C PRO A 36 -14.16 16.31 5.74
N THR A 37 -13.55 15.13 5.50
CA THR A 37 -12.11 14.96 5.67
C THR A 37 -11.53 14.00 4.65
N VAL A 38 -10.49 14.44 3.95
CA VAL A 38 -9.64 13.62 3.11
C VAL A 38 -8.26 13.53 3.77
N LYS A 39 -7.77 12.32 4.03
CA LYS A 39 -6.52 12.11 4.77
C LYS A 39 -5.53 11.26 4.01
N VAL A 40 -4.31 11.76 3.82
CA VAL A 40 -3.17 10.94 3.40
C VAL A 40 -2.69 10.11 4.60
N THR A 41 -2.64 8.80 4.43
CA THR A 41 -2.31 7.85 5.50
C THR A 41 -0.85 7.40 5.44
N GLY A 42 -0.32 6.90 6.57
CA GLY A 42 1.03 6.32 6.61
C GLY A 42 1.21 5.06 5.76
N GLY A 43 0.13 4.46 5.28
CA GLY A 43 0.14 3.34 4.33
C GLY A 43 0.13 3.79 2.87
N GLN A 44 0.45 5.05 2.58
CA GLN A 44 0.46 5.64 1.23
C GLN A 44 -0.90 5.51 0.51
N ARG A 45 -1.99 5.77 1.23
CA ARG A 45 -3.35 5.76 0.69
C ARG A 45 -4.06 7.04 1.09
N ILE A 46 -5.06 7.42 0.31
CA ILE A 46 -6.01 8.47 0.66
C ILE A 46 -7.24 7.83 1.29
N ASP A 47 -7.66 8.39 2.42
CA ASP A 47 -8.82 7.93 3.19
C ASP A 47 -9.89 9.02 3.20
N LEU A 48 -11.07 8.69 2.72
CA LEU A 48 -12.26 9.55 2.71
C LEU A 48 -13.05 9.26 3.98
N LEU A 49 -13.02 10.18 4.94
CA LEU A 49 -13.62 10.02 6.26
C LEU A 49 -14.95 10.77 6.37
N GLY A 50 -15.94 10.17 7.01
CA GLY A 50 -17.26 10.76 7.23
C GLY A 50 -18.27 10.48 6.11
N VAL A 51 -18.04 9.39 5.34
CA VAL A 51 -19.00 8.98 4.30
C VAL A 51 -20.25 8.40 4.94
N LYS A 52 -21.43 8.88 4.53
CA LYS A 52 -22.71 8.36 5.01
C LYS A 52 -22.97 6.98 4.41
N LYS A 53 -23.70 6.14 5.16
CA LYS A 53 -24.04 4.78 4.73
C LYS A 53 -24.77 4.74 3.39
N GLU A 54 -25.75 5.60 3.24
CA GLU A 54 -26.59 5.73 2.05
C GLU A 54 -25.79 6.16 0.80
N ASP A 55 -24.70 6.90 0.98
CA ASP A 55 -23.86 7.40 -0.12
C ASP A 55 -22.83 6.37 -0.62
N LEU A 56 -22.52 5.32 0.18
CA LEU A 56 -21.47 4.34 -0.15
C LEU A 56 -21.58 3.74 -1.56
N PRO A 57 -22.78 3.29 -2.04
CA PRO A 57 -22.89 2.73 -3.38
C PRO A 57 -22.55 3.75 -4.48
N ALA A 58 -23.00 5.00 -4.33
CA ALA A 58 -22.76 6.06 -5.31
C ALA A 58 -21.29 6.54 -5.29
N VAL A 59 -20.69 6.64 -4.10
CA VAL A 59 -19.27 6.95 -3.92
C VAL A 59 -18.40 5.90 -4.63
N TRP A 60 -18.66 4.61 -4.40
CA TRP A 60 -17.91 3.55 -5.06
C TRP A 60 -18.19 3.48 -6.57
N ALA A 61 -19.41 3.73 -7.03
CA ALA A 61 -19.71 3.79 -8.45
C ALA A 61 -18.87 4.87 -9.16
N GLN A 62 -18.76 6.06 -8.57
CA GLN A 62 -17.96 7.14 -9.13
C GLN A 62 -16.45 6.85 -9.09
N LEU A 63 -15.92 6.32 -7.98
CA LEU A 63 -14.51 5.93 -7.86
C LEU A 63 -14.16 4.80 -8.86
N ASN A 64 -15.02 3.80 -8.99
CA ASN A 64 -14.82 2.70 -9.94
C ASN A 64 -14.84 3.17 -11.40
N ALA A 65 -15.70 4.15 -11.74
CA ALA A 65 -15.71 4.75 -13.08
C ALA A 65 -14.39 5.45 -13.44
N ALA A 66 -13.64 5.91 -12.43
CA ALA A 66 -12.31 6.47 -12.57
C ALA A 66 -11.18 5.42 -12.45
N GLY A 67 -11.53 4.12 -12.40
CA GLY A 67 -10.54 3.03 -12.28
C GLY A 67 -10.06 2.74 -10.85
N LEU A 68 -10.55 3.47 -9.86
CA LEU A 68 -10.18 3.28 -8.46
C LEU A 68 -11.00 2.14 -7.84
N VAL A 69 -10.32 1.15 -7.26
CA VAL A 69 -10.95 0.00 -6.60
C VAL A 69 -10.74 0.04 -5.08
N SER A 70 -11.43 -0.83 -4.35
CA SER A 70 -11.30 -0.90 -2.89
C SER A 70 -9.87 -1.24 -2.46
N GLY A 71 -9.37 -0.49 -1.48
CA GLY A 71 -8.07 -0.74 -0.84
C GLY A 71 -8.10 -1.83 0.24
N PHE A 72 -9.24 -2.53 0.42
CA PHE A 72 -9.42 -3.56 1.46
C PHE A 72 -8.91 -3.13 2.85
N ALA A 73 -9.19 -1.89 3.23
CA ALA A 73 -8.57 -1.23 4.38
C ALA A 73 -8.74 -1.97 5.72
N TYR A 74 -9.79 -2.78 5.85
CA TYR A 74 -10.13 -3.51 7.08
C TYR A 74 -10.28 -5.03 6.85
N ALA A 75 -9.93 -5.52 5.67
CA ALA A 75 -10.01 -6.93 5.34
C ALA A 75 -8.88 -7.75 5.98
N LYS A 76 -9.11 -9.05 6.08
CA LYS A 76 -8.08 -10.05 6.36
C LYS A 76 -7.40 -10.41 5.06
N GLY A 77 -6.35 -9.68 4.72
CA GLY A 77 -5.62 -9.81 3.47
C GLY A 77 -4.57 -8.73 3.34
N LEU A 78 -4.02 -8.61 2.13
CA LEU A 78 -3.05 -7.58 1.82
C LEU A 78 -3.68 -6.19 1.91
N ARG A 79 -3.11 -5.34 2.76
CA ARG A 79 -3.53 -3.95 2.96
C ARG A 79 -2.98 -3.02 1.89
N THR A 80 -1.69 -3.07 1.70
CA THR A 80 -0.92 -2.26 0.75
C THR A 80 0.51 -2.76 0.71
N VAL A 81 1.20 -2.50 -0.39
CA VAL A 81 2.65 -2.57 -0.47
C VAL A 81 3.18 -1.14 -0.45
N LYS A 82 3.83 -0.74 0.65
CA LYS A 82 4.44 0.59 0.76
C LYS A 82 5.75 0.61 -0.03
N THR A 83 5.99 1.63 -0.83
CA THR A 83 7.22 1.77 -1.61
C THR A 83 7.95 3.07 -1.28
N CYS A 84 9.24 3.12 -1.54
CA CYS A 84 9.95 4.37 -1.75
C CYS A 84 10.10 4.62 -3.26
N VAL A 85 10.65 5.76 -3.65
CA VAL A 85 10.76 6.14 -5.07
C VAL A 85 11.80 5.33 -5.87
N GLY A 86 12.61 4.49 -5.19
CA GLY A 86 13.53 3.54 -5.82
C GLY A 86 14.59 4.16 -6.73
N SER A 87 15.19 3.33 -7.58
CA SER A 87 16.28 3.71 -8.48
C SER A 87 15.87 4.74 -9.54
N ASP A 88 14.60 4.77 -9.93
CA ASP A 88 14.13 5.67 -10.98
C ASP A 88 14.26 7.15 -10.61
N TRP A 89 14.10 7.48 -9.33
CA TRP A 89 14.05 8.87 -8.86
C TRP A 89 15.03 9.20 -7.74
N CYS A 90 15.55 8.20 -7.04
CA CYS A 90 16.43 8.40 -5.90
C CYS A 90 17.88 8.14 -6.27
N ARG A 91 18.76 9.14 -6.10
CA ARG A 91 20.20 8.99 -6.34
C ARG A 91 20.89 7.88 -5.52
N PHE A 92 20.23 7.40 -4.48
CA PHE A 92 20.73 6.32 -3.61
C PHE A 92 20.01 4.99 -3.86
N GLY A 93 18.98 4.99 -4.74
CA GLY A 93 18.24 3.78 -5.06
C GLY A 93 19.12 2.80 -5.84
N THR A 94 19.19 1.56 -5.36
CA THR A 94 19.89 0.46 -6.04
C THR A 94 18.93 -0.36 -6.89
N GLN A 95 17.63 -0.41 -6.48
CA GLN A 95 16.61 -1.22 -7.13
C GLN A 95 15.30 -0.45 -7.34
N ASP A 96 14.48 -0.88 -8.32
CA ASP A 96 13.15 -0.31 -8.59
C ASP A 96 12.14 -0.77 -7.53
N ALA A 97 11.97 0.06 -6.50
CA ALA A 97 11.02 -0.23 -5.43
C ALA A 97 9.55 -0.05 -5.86
N MET A 98 9.27 0.91 -6.74
CA MET A 98 7.90 1.17 -7.18
C MET A 98 7.40 0.07 -8.10
N GLY A 99 8.16 -0.31 -9.11
CA GLY A 99 7.80 -1.37 -10.05
C GLY A 99 7.57 -2.70 -9.34
N LEU A 100 8.52 -3.14 -8.51
CA LEU A 100 8.37 -4.38 -7.74
C LEU A 100 7.19 -4.30 -6.75
N GLY A 101 7.02 -3.18 -6.07
CA GLY A 101 5.91 -3.00 -5.13
C GLY A 101 4.54 -3.07 -5.80
N VAL A 102 4.37 -2.49 -6.98
CA VAL A 102 3.15 -2.58 -7.78
C VAL A 102 2.89 -4.01 -8.24
N LYS A 103 3.92 -4.72 -8.74
CA LYS A 103 3.82 -6.13 -9.15
C LYS A 103 3.33 -7.00 -7.98
N LEU A 104 3.95 -6.88 -6.81
CA LEU A 104 3.57 -7.59 -5.58
C LEU A 104 2.14 -7.27 -5.15
N GLU A 105 1.77 -6.00 -5.14
CA GLU A 105 0.43 -5.61 -4.69
C GLU A 105 -0.65 -6.13 -5.63
N ARG A 106 -0.41 -6.14 -6.94
CA ARG A 106 -1.33 -6.72 -7.94
C ARG A 106 -1.44 -8.23 -7.80
N LEU A 107 -0.32 -8.93 -7.60
CA LEU A 107 -0.27 -10.38 -7.44
C LEU A 107 -1.06 -10.85 -6.21
N LEU A 108 -0.90 -10.14 -5.09
CA LEU A 108 -1.47 -10.54 -3.80
C LEU A 108 -2.81 -9.87 -3.46
N CYS A 109 -3.29 -8.97 -4.34
CA CYS A 109 -4.55 -8.26 -4.11
C CYS A 109 -5.73 -9.24 -4.09
N GLY A 110 -6.52 -9.17 -3.01
CA GLY A 110 -7.68 -10.06 -2.83
C GLY A 110 -7.35 -11.41 -2.18
N SER A 111 -6.09 -11.73 -1.96
CA SER A 111 -5.70 -12.94 -1.21
C SER A 111 -6.22 -12.86 0.22
N TRP A 112 -6.82 -13.97 0.69
CA TRP A 112 -7.25 -14.07 2.06
C TRP A 112 -6.10 -14.50 2.98
N THR A 113 -5.98 -13.84 4.13
CA THR A 113 -4.99 -14.17 5.16
C THR A 113 -5.63 -14.21 6.53
N PRO A 114 -5.09 -14.94 7.53
CA PRO A 114 -5.66 -15.02 8.88
C PRO A 114 -5.78 -13.67 9.58
N ALA A 115 -4.88 -12.74 9.24
CA ALA A 115 -4.84 -11.37 9.74
C ALA A 115 -4.50 -10.41 8.58
N LYS A 116 -4.58 -9.10 8.83
CA LYS A 116 -4.08 -8.11 7.85
C LYS A 116 -2.58 -8.27 7.64
N VAL A 117 -2.15 -8.21 6.39
CA VAL A 117 -0.74 -8.26 5.99
C VAL A 117 -0.33 -6.93 5.38
N LYS A 118 0.84 -6.45 5.74
CA LYS A 118 1.46 -5.23 5.21
C LYS A 118 2.84 -5.59 4.67
N LEU A 119 3.07 -5.18 3.43
CA LEU A 119 4.35 -5.30 2.78
C LEU A 119 5.01 -3.92 2.59
N ALA A 120 6.32 -3.91 2.42
CA ALA A 120 7.01 -2.74 1.91
C ALA A 120 8.22 -3.13 1.08
N VAL A 121 8.51 -2.29 0.07
CA VAL A 121 9.70 -2.39 -0.77
C VAL A 121 10.51 -1.10 -0.63
N SER A 122 11.71 -1.20 -0.12
CA SER A 122 12.70 -0.12 -0.07
C SER A 122 13.76 -0.35 -1.14
N GLY A 123 14.00 0.61 -2.02
CA GLY A 123 14.94 0.50 -3.14
C GLY A 123 16.42 0.58 -2.74
N CYS A 124 16.75 0.67 -1.46
CA CYS A 124 18.12 0.60 -0.95
C CYS A 124 18.12 0.38 0.58
N PRO A 125 19.30 0.06 1.19
CA PRO A 125 19.40 -0.19 2.64
C PRO A 125 19.03 0.97 3.57
N ARG A 126 18.78 2.19 3.03
CA ARG A 126 18.24 3.33 3.83
C ARG A 126 16.83 3.10 4.34
N ASN A 127 16.13 2.10 3.81
CA ASN A 127 14.85 1.61 4.31
C ASN A 127 13.73 2.67 4.43
N CYS A 128 13.64 3.60 3.48
CA CYS A 128 12.67 4.70 3.51
C CYS A 128 11.19 4.24 3.49
N ALA A 129 10.89 3.05 2.98
CA ALA A 129 9.55 2.47 3.03
C ALA A 129 9.26 1.72 4.34
N GLU A 130 10.21 1.71 5.30
CA GLU A 130 10.07 1.02 6.60
C GLU A 130 9.87 -0.50 6.45
N ALA A 131 10.57 -1.11 5.48
CA ALA A 131 10.45 -2.53 5.19
C ALA A 131 10.79 -3.41 6.41
N THR A 132 11.77 -2.99 7.23
CA THR A 132 12.21 -3.74 8.42
C THR A 132 11.22 -3.81 9.58
N VAL A 133 10.02 -3.22 9.45
CA VAL A 133 8.96 -3.31 10.46
C VAL A 133 7.60 -3.67 9.84
N LYS A 134 7.64 -4.41 8.73
CA LYS A 134 6.44 -4.94 8.05
C LYS A 134 6.34 -6.45 8.23
N ASP A 135 5.16 -7.01 7.96
CA ASP A 135 4.97 -8.47 7.98
C ASP A 135 5.93 -9.13 6.96
N VAL A 136 6.06 -8.52 5.77
CA VAL A 136 7.10 -8.83 4.78
C VAL A 136 7.76 -7.55 4.31
N GLY A 137 9.07 -7.50 4.34
CA GLY A 137 9.90 -6.38 3.87
C GLY A 137 10.86 -6.81 2.78
N ILE A 138 11.03 -5.98 1.76
CA ILE A 138 11.99 -6.18 0.70
C ILE A 138 12.90 -4.97 0.64
N ILE A 139 14.21 -5.21 0.63
CA ILE A 139 15.22 -4.15 0.64
C ILE A 139 16.14 -4.35 -0.55
N GLY A 140 16.19 -3.38 -1.45
CA GLY A 140 17.14 -3.35 -2.55
C GLY A 140 18.57 -3.23 -2.04
N VAL A 141 19.44 -4.05 -2.61
CA VAL A 141 20.90 -4.00 -2.44
C VAL A 141 21.55 -4.00 -3.83
N ASP A 142 22.85 -3.79 -3.92
CA ASP A 142 23.54 -3.71 -5.24
C ASP A 142 23.39 -5.00 -6.06
N SER A 143 23.30 -6.15 -5.39
CA SER A 143 23.19 -7.48 -6.02
C SER A 143 21.74 -8.00 -6.15
N GLY A 144 20.71 -7.19 -5.89
CA GLY A 144 19.31 -7.63 -5.94
C GLY A 144 18.50 -7.20 -4.72
N TYR A 145 17.90 -8.16 -4.02
CA TYR A 145 16.99 -7.86 -2.91
C TYR A 145 17.22 -8.77 -1.70
N GLU A 146 17.21 -8.19 -0.53
CA GLU A 146 17.04 -8.90 0.73
C GLU A 146 15.56 -9.05 1.05
N ILE A 147 15.12 -10.28 1.32
CA ILE A 147 13.75 -10.61 1.73
C ILE A 147 13.70 -10.76 3.24
N HIS A 148 12.86 -9.99 3.87
CA HIS A 148 12.67 -9.93 5.32
C HIS A 148 11.25 -10.29 5.71
N PHE A 149 11.05 -10.86 6.91
CA PHE A 149 9.73 -11.23 7.39
C PHE A 149 9.54 -11.04 8.90
N ALA A 150 8.30 -11.16 9.34
CA ALA A 150 7.88 -11.15 10.75
C ALA A 150 8.16 -9.84 11.52
N GLY A 151 8.21 -8.71 10.81
CA GLY A 151 8.27 -7.39 11.45
C GLY A 151 6.90 -6.93 11.97
N ALA A 152 6.93 -6.00 12.91
CA ALA A 152 5.74 -5.35 13.44
C ALA A 152 6.02 -3.90 13.83
N ALA A 153 5.11 -3.00 13.47
CA ALA A 153 5.12 -1.59 13.89
C ALA A 153 3.77 -1.24 14.55
N GLY A 154 3.37 -2.03 15.52
CA GLY A 154 2.14 -1.84 16.28
C GLY A 154 2.42 -1.56 17.75
N LEU A 155 1.57 -2.09 18.65
CA LEU A 155 1.74 -1.95 20.09
C LEU A 155 3.10 -2.51 20.57
N HIS A 156 3.52 -3.61 19.97
CA HIS A 156 4.86 -4.17 20.17
C HIS A 156 5.63 -4.02 18.86
N VAL A 157 6.73 -3.26 18.92
CA VAL A 157 7.61 -3.06 17.76
C VAL A 157 8.60 -4.22 17.68
N ARG A 158 8.70 -4.83 16.51
CA ARG A 158 9.67 -5.88 16.21
C ARG A 158 10.32 -5.59 14.86
N ALA A 159 11.63 -5.65 14.80
CA ALA A 159 12.35 -5.68 13.52
C ALA A 159 12.13 -7.03 12.83
N THR A 160 12.20 -7.01 11.51
CA THR A 160 12.15 -8.23 10.69
C THR A 160 13.39 -9.09 10.87
N ASP A 161 13.24 -10.39 10.60
CA ASP A 161 14.35 -11.31 10.38
C ASP A 161 14.65 -11.38 8.87
N LEU A 162 15.92 -11.53 8.49
CA LEU A 162 16.33 -11.80 7.12
C LEU A 162 15.99 -13.25 6.77
N LEU A 163 15.19 -13.44 5.71
CA LEU A 163 14.86 -14.76 5.17
C LEU A 163 15.90 -15.23 4.16
N GLY A 164 16.32 -14.33 3.27
CA GLY A 164 17.28 -14.66 2.23
C GLY A 164 17.54 -13.49 1.28
N HIS A 165 18.34 -13.77 0.27
CA HIS A 165 18.69 -12.85 -0.81
C HIS A 165 18.28 -13.44 -2.15
N VAL A 166 17.83 -12.59 -3.07
CA VAL A 166 17.48 -12.94 -4.45
C VAL A 166 18.00 -11.87 -5.42
N ASP A 167 18.32 -12.28 -6.64
CA ASP A 167 19.01 -11.42 -7.60
C ASP A 167 18.07 -10.64 -8.52
N THR A 168 16.78 -11.09 -8.63
CA THR A 168 15.83 -10.52 -9.59
C THR A 168 14.47 -10.23 -8.97
N ASP A 169 13.69 -9.36 -9.65
CA ASP A 169 12.30 -9.06 -9.32
C ASP A 169 11.44 -10.35 -9.30
N GLU A 170 11.63 -11.21 -10.31
CA GLU A 170 10.87 -12.44 -10.47
C GLU A 170 11.10 -13.38 -9.28
N ALA A 171 12.36 -13.55 -8.87
CA ALA A 171 12.70 -14.35 -7.69
C ALA A 171 12.12 -13.72 -6.40
N ALA A 172 12.11 -12.40 -6.28
CA ALA A 172 11.49 -11.72 -5.15
C ALA A 172 9.96 -11.94 -5.12
N LEU A 173 9.30 -11.92 -6.28
CA LEU A 173 7.87 -12.22 -6.40
C LEU A 173 7.56 -13.66 -5.98
N GLU A 174 8.33 -14.64 -6.46
CA GLU A 174 8.17 -16.05 -6.11
C GLU A 174 8.36 -16.35 -4.62
N HIS A 175 9.32 -15.67 -3.97
CA HIS A 175 9.57 -15.86 -2.54
C HIS A 175 8.47 -15.29 -1.63
N VAL A 176 7.70 -14.33 -2.12
CA VAL A 176 6.69 -13.61 -1.33
C VAL A 176 5.28 -14.12 -1.60
N ALA A 177 5.04 -14.72 -2.76
CA ALA A 177 3.73 -15.25 -3.15
C ALA A 177 3.45 -16.61 -2.53
#